data_2dfe2657cc65171a86e4dbc7394da6ac
#
_entry.id   2dfe2657cc65171a86e4dbc7394da6ac
#
_cell.length_a   1.000
_cell.length_b   1.000
_cell.length_c   1.000
_cell.angle_alpha   90.00
_cell.angle_beta   90.00
_cell.angle_gamma   90.00
#
_symmetry.space_group_name_H-M   'P 1'
#
loop_
_entity.id
_entity.type
_entity.pdbx_description
1 polymer ?
#
loop_
_entity_poly.entity_id
_entity_poly.type
_entity_poly.pdbx_seq_one_letter_code
_entity_poly.pdbx_strand_id
1 'polypeptide(L)'
;METKIITELTRDNLQLVAHALRHGDVVAIPTETVYGLGANGLDADAMDKIYAAKGRPSDNPLILHVPNAESIKPLVKEIPETAKALIEAFWPGPLTITLPKSDLVPDRATGGLARVALRCPDHAVCRNILELAGVPIAAPSANISGRPSPTTAQSVYDDMNGRIPYIVDAGICTIGVESTVVEVRDDGVTILRPGGITKEMLEQVVDNVSYDPFLSSQNEAPKAPGMKYKHYAPDAPMRAFIGNPKDVAEAFNNVIHEQKTKRGAFLVSQETYDLLKDSVHGEFHVYGHSGDAVALAHDFYKTLHHFNECDVDYILAEGVVNTGLGVAVMNRMEKACAGHIIYL
;
A
#
# COMPACT_ATOMS: atom_id res chain seq x y z
N MET A 1 15.62 -13.44 -17.05
CA MET A 1 14.69 -12.51 -17.78
C MET A 1 15.22 -11.10 -17.59
N GLU A 2 15.16 -10.25 -18.61
CA GLU A 2 15.48 -8.82 -18.48
C GLU A 2 14.19 -8.05 -18.18
N THR A 3 14.20 -7.20 -17.17
CA THR A 3 13.05 -6.35 -16.82
C THR A 3 13.20 -4.98 -17.50
N LYS A 4 12.21 -4.56 -18.28
CA LYS A 4 12.20 -3.27 -18.98
C LYS A 4 11.32 -2.27 -18.25
N ILE A 5 11.85 -1.06 -18.03
CA ILE A 5 11.08 0.09 -17.54
C ILE A 5 10.51 0.83 -18.77
N ILE A 6 9.19 0.96 -18.82
CA ILE A 6 8.44 1.67 -19.87
C ILE A 6 8.20 3.10 -19.39
N THR A 7 9.00 4.03 -19.87
CA THR A 7 8.94 5.47 -19.54
C THR A 7 8.13 6.27 -20.57
N GLU A 8 8.09 5.80 -21.83
CA GLU A 8 7.28 6.41 -22.90
C GLU A 8 5.86 5.82 -22.87
N LEU A 9 4.91 6.56 -22.33
CA LEU A 9 3.52 6.14 -22.12
C LEU A 9 2.68 6.30 -23.40
N THR A 10 3.24 5.89 -24.55
CA THR A 10 2.56 5.87 -25.84
C THR A 10 1.47 4.80 -25.88
N ARG A 11 0.48 4.95 -26.78
CA ARG A 11 -0.57 3.95 -26.94
C ARG A 11 -0.01 2.56 -27.25
N ASP A 12 1.02 2.48 -28.08
CA ASP A 12 1.63 1.20 -28.49
C ASP A 12 2.29 0.50 -27.30
N ASN A 13 3.02 1.25 -26.47
CA ASN A 13 3.64 0.71 -25.27
C ASN A 13 2.59 0.26 -24.24
N LEU A 14 1.50 1.01 -24.06
CA LEU A 14 0.41 0.62 -23.16
C LEU A 14 -0.36 -0.60 -23.71
N GLN A 15 -0.51 -0.75 -25.02
CA GLN A 15 -1.05 -1.95 -25.66
C GLN A 15 -0.14 -3.16 -25.46
N LEU A 16 1.18 -3.01 -25.57
CA LEU A 16 2.14 -4.08 -25.30
C LEU A 16 1.98 -4.60 -23.84
N VAL A 17 1.92 -3.69 -22.87
CA VAL A 17 1.73 -4.02 -21.47
C VAL A 17 0.37 -4.71 -21.22
N ALA A 18 -0.70 -4.15 -21.77
CA ALA A 18 -2.05 -4.71 -21.66
C ALA A 18 -2.15 -6.10 -22.30
N HIS A 19 -1.49 -6.31 -23.43
CA HIS A 19 -1.38 -7.62 -24.06
C HIS A 19 -0.65 -8.63 -23.17
N ALA A 20 0.49 -8.24 -22.60
CA ALA A 20 1.25 -9.08 -21.67
C ALA A 20 0.38 -9.52 -20.47
N LEU A 21 -0.31 -8.56 -19.82
CA LEU A 21 -1.24 -8.83 -18.71
C LEU A 21 -2.37 -9.79 -19.11
N ARG A 22 -3.02 -9.54 -20.26
CA ARG A 22 -4.12 -10.39 -20.76
C ARG A 22 -3.69 -11.84 -20.99
N HIS A 23 -2.46 -12.03 -21.45
CA HIS A 23 -1.90 -13.35 -21.81
C HIS A 23 -1.11 -14.02 -20.67
N GLY A 24 -1.30 -13.55 -19.45
CA GLY A 24 -0.82 -14.20 -18.24
C GLY A 24 0.60 -13.83 -17.82
N ASP A 25 1.17 -12.76 -18.34
CA ASP A 25 2.40 -12.18 -17.78
C ASP A 25 2.11 -11.32 -16.57
N VAL A 26 3.15 -11.07 -15.76
CA VAL A 26 3.11 -10.20 -14.58
C VAL A 26 3.79 -8.89 -14.92
N VAL A 27 3.11 -7.77 -14.70
CA VAL A 27 3.63 -6.43 -14.99
C VAL A 27 3.41 -5.51 -13.80
N ALA A 28 4.39 -4.68 -13.48
CA ALA A 28 4.19 -3.64 -12.48
C ALA A 28 3.50 -2.41 -13.11
N ILE A 29 2.39 -2.00 -12.50
CA ILE A 29 1.54 -0.90 -12.95
C ILE A 29 1.49 0.22 -11.91
N PRO A 30 1.49 1.50 -12.34
CA PRO A 30 1.37 2.64 -11.42
C PRO A 30 -0.06 2.77 -10.90
N THR A 31 -0.23 3.25 -9.66
CA THR A 31 -1.51 3.73 -9.14
C THR A 31 -1.28 5.01 -8.33
N GLU A 32 -2.34 5.68 -7.90
CA GLU A 32 -2.25 6.83 -7.01
C GLU A 32 -1.77 6.47 -5.59
N THR A 33 -1.90 5.20 -5.20
CA THR A 33 -1.56 4.70 -3.84
C THR A 33 -0.13 4.16 -3.76
N VAL A 34 0.11 3.01 -4.36
CA VAL A 34 1.41 2.33 -4.48
C VAL A 34 1.47 1.61 -5.83
N TYR A 35 2.64 1.29 -6.33
CA TYR A 35 2.75 0.44 -7.52
C TYR A 35 2.19 -0.96 -7.26
N GLY A 36 1.38 -1.45 -8.20
CA GLY A 36 0.77 -2.77 -8.14
C GLY A 36 1.49 -3.78 -9.04
N LEU A 37 1.65 -5.01 -8.55
CA LEU A 37 2.16 -6.13 -9.34
C LEU A 37 0.99 -6.85 -9.98
N GLY A 38 0.67 -6.50 -11.22
CA GLY A 38 -0.54 -6.91 -11.94
C GLY A 38 -0.40 -8.24 -12.67
N ALA A 39 -1.48 -9.02 -12.67
CA ALA A 39 -1.69 -10.16 -13.56
C ALA A 39 -3.19 -10.32 -13.87
N ASN A 40 -3.54 -11.11 -14.89
CA ASN A 40 -4.93 -11.42 -15.22
C ASN A 40 -5.66 -12.03 -14.01
N GLY A 41 -6.66 -11.32 -13.48
CA GLY A 41 -7.42 -11.72 -12.29
C GLY A 41 -8.41 -12.86 -12.50
N LEU A 42 -8.60 -13.32 -13.76
CA LEU A 42 -9.42 -14.48 -14.11
C LEU A 42 -8.58 -15.71 -14.44
N ASP A 43 -7.25 -15.60 -14.38
CA ASP A 43 -6.30 -16.66 -14.69
C ASP A 43 -5.51 -17.04 -13.43
N ALA A 44 -5.78 -18.24 -12.90
CA ALA A 44 -5.13 -18.73 -11.68
C ALA A 44 -3.61 -18.91 -11.87
N ASP A 45 -3.17 -19.36 -13.04
CA ASP A 45 -1.75 -19.58 -13.34
C ASP A 45 -0.99 -18.23 -13.44
N ALA A 46 -1.65 -17.20 -13.99
CA ALA A 46 -1.09 -15.84 -14.00
C ALA A 46 -0.94 -15.27 -12.58
N MET A 47 -1.92 -15.50 -11.71
CA MET A 47 -1.84 -15.08 -10.30
C MET A 47 -0.76 -15.83 -9.52
N ASP A 48 -0.50 -17.10 -9.83
CA ASP A 48 0.60 -17.86 -9.22
C ASP A 48 1.97 -17.24 -9.51
N LYS A 49 2.15 -16.64 -10.68
CA LYS A 49 3.37 -15.89 -10.99
C LYS A 49 3.54 -14.65 -10.10
N ILE A 50 2.44 -13.99 -9.67
CA ILE A 50 2.52 -12.91 -8.67
C ILE A 50 3.10 -13.43 -7.36
N TYR A 51 2.53 -14.53 -6.84
CA TYR A 51 2.97 -15.12 -5.58
C TYR A 51 4.44 -15.58 -5.67
N ALA A 52 4.84 -16.18 -6.78
CA ALA A 52 6.22 -16.59 -7.03
C ALA A 52 7.19 -15.41 -7.11
N ALA A 53 6.84 -14.35 -7.86
CA ALA A 53 7.69 -13.16 -8.02
C ALA A 53 7.92 -12.46 -6.68
N LYS A 54 6.90 -12.38 -5.82
CA LYS A 54 6.96 -11.73 -4.50
C LYS A 54 7.53 -12.60 -3.39
N GLY A 55 7.56 -13.93 -3.54
CA GLY A 55 7.74 -14.85 -2.41
C GLY A 55 6.60 -14.74 -1.40
N ARG A 56 5.36 -14.48 -1.86
CA ARG A 56 4.18 -14.25 -1.03
C ARG A 56 3.41 -15.56 -0.78
N PRO A 57 2.91 -15.80 0.45
CA PRO A 57 1.98 -16.90 0.70
C PRO A 57 0.69 -16.76 -0.12
N SER A 58 0.23 -17.86 -0.70
CA SER A 58 -0.89 -17.89 -1.64
C SER A 58 -2.28 -17.88 -0.99
N ASP A 59 -2.36 -17.95 0.34
CA ASP A 59 -3.59 -17.80 1.14
C ASP A 59 -3.99 -16.35 1.37
N ASN A 60 -3.16 -15.40 0.94
CA ASN A 60 -3.37 -13.96 1.12
C ASN A 60 -4.11 -13.40 -0.12
N PRO A 61 -5.39 -12.96 0.00
CA PRO A 61 -6.20 -12.54 -1.13
C PRO A 61 -5.59 -11.37 -1.92
N LEU A 62 -6.03 -11.20 -3.16
CA LEU A 62 -5.63 -10.12 -4.07
C LEU A 62 -6.79 -9.15 -4.28
N ILE A 63 -6.48 -7.93 -4.70
CA ILE A 63 -7.46 -6.92 -5.11
C ILE A 63 -7.54 -6.94 -6.63
N LEU A 64 -8.75 -7.11 -7.16
CA LEU A 64 -9.02 -6.99 -8.59
C LEU A 64 -9.24 -5.51 -8.96
N HIS A 65 -8.38 -4.99 -9.81
CA HIS A 65 -8.47 -3.63 -10.33
C HIS A 65 -9.26 -3.60 -11.63
N VAL A 66 -10.17 -2.65 -11.73
CA VAL A 66 -11.08 -2.47 -12.87
C VAL A 66 -11.00 -1.02 -13.39
N PRO A 67 -11.27 -0.77 -14.69
CA PRO A 67 -11.18 0.57 -15.26
C PRO A 67 -12.32 1.50 -14.84
N ASN A 68 -13.48 0.93 -14.47
CA ASN A 68 -14.68 1.66 -14.09
C ASN A 68 -15.64 0.80 -13.27
N ALA A 69 -16.70 1.41 -12.72
CA ALA A 69 -17.68 0.74 -11.87
C ALA A 69 -18.53 -0.33 -12.62
N GLU A 70 -18.80 -0.13 -13.91
CA GLU A 70 -19.58 -1.09 -14.68
C GLU A 70 -18.88 -2.45 -14.84
N SER A 71 -17.54 -2.43 -14.86
CA SER A 71 -16.71 -3.62 -15.03
C SER A 71 -16.78 -4.61 -13.87
N ILE A 72 -17.32 -4.22 -12.71
CA ILE A 72 -17.47 -5.17 -11.58
C ILE A 72 -18.71 -6.06 -11.67
N LYS A 73 -19.73 -5.68 -12.46
CA LYS A 73 -21.00 -6.42 -12.53
C LYS A 73 -20.84 -7.92 -12.78
N PRO A 74 -20.00 -8.39 -13.70
CA PRO A 74 -19.80 -9.83 -13.91
C PRO A 74 -19.00 -10.52 -12.80
N LEU A 75 -18.27 -9.76 -11.96
CA LEU A 75 -17.35 -10.28 -10.94
C LEU A 75 -18.04 -10.56 -9.60
N VAL A 76 -19.25 -10.04 -9.39
CA VAL A 76 -19.99 -10.10 -8.12
C VAL A 76 -21.38 -10.66 -8.31
N LYS A 77 -21.95 -11.26 -7.26
CA LYS A 77 -23.33 -11.75 -7.26
C LYS A 77 -24.34 -10.61 -7.16
N GLU A 78 -23.99 -9.58 -6.39
CA GLU A 78 -24.85 -8.42 -6.14
C GLU A 78 -24.02 -7.19 -5.77
N ILE A 79 -24.59 -6.01 -5.96
CA ILE A 79 -24.02 -4.72 -5.55
C ILE A 79 -25.08 -4.03 -4.69
N PRO A 80 -24.96 -4.10 -3.34
CA PRO A 80 -25.88 -3.45 -2.42
C PRO A 80 -25.91 -1.92 -2.60
N GLU A 81 -26.99 -1.26 -2.19
CA GLU A 81 -27.11 0.21 -2.31
C GLU A 81 -25.98 0.95 -1.56
N THR A 82 -25.60 0.44 -0.38
CA THR A 82 -24.44 0.96 0.36
C THR A 82 -23.14 0.90 -0.47
N ALA A 83 -22.91 -0.19 -1.20
CA ALA A 83 -21.74 -0.30 -2.08
C ALA A 83 -21.83 0.66 -3.27
N LYS A 84 -23.03 0.86 -3.85
CA LYS A 84 -23.24 1.84 -4.94
C LYS A 84 -22.93 3.26 -4.48
N ALA A 85 -23.40 3.66 -3.30
CA ALA A 85 -23.12 4.97 -2.72
C ALA A 85 -21.61 5.20 -2.51
N LEU A 86 -20.89 4.19 -2.00
CA LEU A 86 -19.44 4.26 -1.82
C LEU A 86 -18.68 4.33 -3.15
N ILE A 87 -19.14 3.56 -4.16
CA ILE A 87 -18.57 3.59 -5.52
C ILE A 87 -18.76 4.97 -6.15
N GLU A 88 -19.95 5.53 -6.06
CA GLU A 88 -20.26 6.86 -6.62
C GLU A 88 -19.43 7.96 -5.96
N ALA A 89 -19.21 7.87 -4.64
CA ALA A 89 -18.49 8.88 -3.89
C ALA A 89 -16.95 8.78 -4.04
N PHE A 90 -16.40 7.57 -4.17
CA PHE A 90 -14.94 7.35 -4.01
C PHE A 90 -14.26 6.61 -5.16
N TRP A 91 -14.96 6.27 -6.24
CA TRP A 91 -14.36 5.71 -7.45
C TRP A 91 -14.48 6.65 -8.66
N PRO A 92 -13.39 6.78 -9.41
CA PRO A 92 -12.06 6.21 -9.21
C PRO A 92 -11.38 6.78 -7.96
N GLY A 93 -10.62 5.92 -7.22
CA GLY A 93 -9.95 6.37 -6.01
C GLY A 93 -9.37 5.28 -5.12
N PRO A 94 -8.84 5.67 -3.95
CA PRO A 94 -8.12 4.78 -3.04
C PRO A 94 -9.07 4.01 -2.11
N LEU A 95 -10.24 3.56 -2.59
CA LEU A 95 -11.17 2.71 -1.89
C LEU A 95 -11.27 1.34 -2.55
N THR A 96 -11.07 0.29 -1.79
CA THR A 96 -11.30 -1.11 -2.16
C THR A 96 -12.53 -1.62 -1.42
N ILE A 97 -13.47 -2.20 -2.15
CA ILE A 97 -14.73 -2.73 -1.60
C ILE A 97 -14.75 -4.24 -1.77
N THR A 98 -15.07 -4.98 -0.71
CA THR A 98 -15.28 -6.43 -0.80
C THR A 98 -16.75 -6.75 -0.96
N LEU A 99 -17.08 -7.58 -1.96
CA LEU A 99 -18.44 -8.00 -2.29
C LEU A 99 -18.50 -9.52 -2.51
N PRO A 100 -19.67 -10.17 -2.38
CA PRO A 100 -19.84 -11.58 -2.70
C PRO A 100 -19.42 -11.88 -4.14
N LYS A 101 -18.41 -12.75 -4.32
CA LYS A 101 -17.86 -13.06 -5.64
C LYS A 101 -18.84 -13.88 -6.48
N SER A 102 -18.85 -13.64 -7.81
CA SER A 102 -19.49 -14.54 -8.76
C SER A 102 -18.61 -15.77 -9.02
N ASP A 103 -19.15 -16.76 -9.72
CA ASP A 103 -18.43 -17.98 -10.10
C ASP A 103 -17.36 -17.74 -11.16
N LEU A 104 -17.35 -16.56 -11.81
CA LEU A 104 -16.32 -16.13 -12.75
C LEU A 104 -14.96 -15.87 -12.06
N VAL A 105 -15.00 -15.45 -10.79
CA VAL A 105 -13.78 -15.11 -10.02
C VAL A 105 -13.19 -16.38 -9.41
N PRO A 106 -11.96 -16.78 -9.80
CA PRO A 106 -11.33 -17.98 -9.28
C PRO A 106 -10.97 -17.82 -7.79
N ASP A 107 -10.98 -18.93 -7.04
CA ASP A 107 -10.61 -18.96 -5.61
C ASP A 107 -9.19 -18.45 -5.38
N ARG A 108 -8.31 -18.55 -6.37
CA ARG A 108 -6.95 -18.02 -6.30
C ARG A 108 -6.91 -16.50 -6.09
N ALA A 109 -7.85 -15.75 -6.64
CA ALA A 109 -7.95 -14.31 -6.43
C ALA A 109 -8.35 -13.96 -4.99
N THR A 110 -9.16 -14.79 -4.37
CA THR A 110 -9.76 -14.50 -3.07
C THR A 110 -9.11 -15.25 -1.91
N GLY A 111 -8.09 -16.10 -2.18
CA GLY A 111 -7.53 -16.98 -1.16
C GLY A 111 -8.55 -17.97 -0.59
N GLY A 112 -9.54 -18.37 -1.40
CA GLY A 112 -10.65 -19.25 -1.01
C GLY A 112 -11.80 -18.58 -0.28
N LEU A 113 -11.77 -17.24 -0.09
CA LEU A 113 -12.87 -16.50 0.52
C LEU A 113 -14.07 -16.36 -0.43
N ALA A 114 -15.28 -16.27 0.13
CA ALA A 114 -16.51 -16.08 -0.63
C ALA A 114 -16.71 -14.65 -1.17
N ARG A 115 -15.80 -13.74 -0.84
CA ARG A 115 -15.87 -12.32 -1.23
C ARG A 115 -14.63 -11.95 -2.05
N VAL A 116 -14.82 -11.08 -3.04
CA VAL A 116 -13.75 -10.51 -3.87
C VAL A 116 -13.54 -9.03 -3.50
N ALA A 117 -12.28 -8.62 -3.42
CA ALA A 117 -11.88 -7.24 -3.23
C ALA A 117 -11.72 -6.55 -4.59
N LEU A 118 -12.39 -5.41 -4.79
CA LEU A 118 -12.50 -4.69 -6.05
C LEU A 118 -12.11 -3.23 -5.86
N ARG A 119 -11.39 -2.66 -6.85
CA ARG A 119 -10.99 -1.26 -6.84
C ARG A 119 -10.93 -0.68 -8.25
N CYS A 120 -11.36 0.58 -8.40
CA CYS A 120 -11.09 1.41 -9.57
C CYS A 120 -10.08 2.49 -9.18
N PRO A 121 -8.78 2.39 -9.59
CA PRO A 121 -7.75 3.34 -9.17
C PRO A 121 -7.92 4.70 -9.86
N ASP A 122 -7.62 5.79 -9.14
CA ASP A 122 -7.58 7.14 -9.71
C ASP A 122 -6.20 7.47 -10.31
N HIS A 123 -5.87 6.75 -11.37
CA HIS A 123 -4.64 6.96 -12.11
C HIS A 123 -4.87 6.74 -13.60
N ALA A 124 -4.74 7.79 -14.41
CA ALA A 124 -5.14 7.77 -15.83
C ALA A 124 -4.42 6.68 -16.64
N VAL A 125 -3.10 6.52 -16.46
CA VAL A 125 -2.31 5.48 -17.15
C VAL A 125 -2.75 4.09 -16.70
N CYS A 126 -2.98 3.87 -15.40
CA CYS A 126 -3.47 2.60 -14.89
C CYS A 126 -4.81 2.24 -15.52
N ARG A 127 -5.80 3.14 -15.48
CA ARG A 127 -7.13 2.88 -16.06
C ARG A 127 -7.07 2.59 -17.55
N ASN A 128 -6.22 3.30 -18.31
CA ASN A 128 -6.00 3.01 -19.72
C ASN A 128 -5.43 1.60 -19.95
N ILE A 129 -4.46 1.16 -19.15
CA ILE A 129 -3.95 -0.22 -19.19
C ILE A 129 -5.06 -1.23 -18.90
N LEU A 130 -5.88 -0.99 -17.86
CA LEU A 130 -7.00 -1.85 -17.46
C LEU A 130 -8.06 -1.95 -18.59
N GLU A 131 -8.39 -0.83 -19.23
CA GLU A 131 -9.30 -0.80 -20.40
C GLU A 131 -8.74 -1.60 -21.58
N LEU A 132 -7.47 -1.37 -21.94
CA LEU A 132 -6.81 -2.08 -23.03
C LEU A 132 -6.64 -3.58 -22.74
N ALA A 133 -6.40 -3.96 -21.50
CA ALA A 133 -6.32 -5.36 -21.09
C ALA A 133 -7.67 -6.07 -21.23
N GLY A 134 -8.80 -5.40 -20.94
CA GLY A 134 -10.14 -5.93 -21.10
C GLY A 134 -10.47 -7.09 -20.16
N VAL A 135 -9.65 -7.29 -19.11
CA VAL A 135 -9.83 -8.24 -18.02
C VAL A 135 -9.53 -7.54 -16.68
N PRO A 136 -10.14 -7.96 -15.57
CA PRO A 136 -9.76 -7.42 -14.26
C PRO A 136 -8.32 -7.82 -13.95
N ILE A 137 -7.55 -6.90 -13.35
CA ILE A 137 -6.15 -7.15 -13.02
C ILE A 137 -6.01 -7.34 -11.51
N ALA A 138 -5.62 -8.54 -11.10
CA ALA A 138 -5.25 -8.82 -9.72
C ALA A 138 -3.89 -8.17 -9.43
N ALA A 139 -3.83 -7.27 -8.43
CA ALA A 139 -2.59 -6.59 -8.12
C ALA A 139 -2.42 -6.32 -6.61
N PRO A 140 -1.51 -7.02 -5.93
CA PRO A 140 -0.91 -6.56 -4.67
C PRO A 140 0.15 -5.50 -4.95
N SER A 141 0.75 -4.91 -3.91
CA SER A 141 1.91 -4.00 -4.07
C SER A 141 3.09 -4.71 -4.77
N ALA A 142 3.89 -3.95 -5.54
CA ALA A 142 4.93 -4.50 -6.42
C ALA A 142 6.31 -4.67 -5.73
N ASN A 143 6.35 -5.09 -4.46
CA ASN A 143 7.55 -5.36 -3.66
C ASN A 143 7.74 -6.85 -3.37
N ILE A 144 8.95 -7.27 -3.00
CA ILE A 144 9.18 -8.56 -2.33
C ILE A 144 8.39 -8.59 -1.01
N SER A 145 7.77 -9.73 -0.70
CA SER A 145 6.92 -9.87 0.49
C SER A 145 7.69 -9.51 1.77
N GLY A 146 7.11 -8.67 2.60
CA GLY A 146 7.70 -8.19 3.85
C GLY A 146 8.39 -6.81 3.76
N ARG A 147 8.88 -6.43 2.59
CA ARG A 147 9.53 -5.13 2.34
C ARG A 147 8.53 -3.97 2.24
N PRO A 148 8.99 -2.69 2.31
CA PRO A 148 8.14 -1.53 2.08
C PRO A 148 7.44 -1.58 0.72
N SER A 149 6.21 -1.06 0.63
CA SER A 149 5.52 -0.97 -0.66
C SER A 149 6.17 0.08 -1.55
N PRO A 150 6.33 -0.16 -2.87
CA PRO A 150 7.00 0.78 -3.75
C PRO A 150 6.05 1.90 -4.18
N THR A 151 6.53 3.13 -4.14
CA THR A 151 5.84 4.34 -4.62
C THR A 151 6.49 4.96 -5.85
N THR A 152 7.58 4.36 -6.35
CA THR A 152 8.29 4.74 -7.57
C THR A 152 8.61 3.51 -8.42
N ALA A 153 8.79 3.70 -9.73
CA ALA A 153 9.22 2.62 -10.62
C ALA A 153 10.63 2.10 -10.27
N GLN A 154 11.51 2.97 -9.74
CA GLN A 154 12.84 2.56 -9.29
C GLN A 154 12.75 1.59 -8.12
N SER A 155 11.96 1.88 -7.07
CA SER A 155 11.76 0.95 -5.95
C SER A 155 11.16 -0.39 -6.38
N VAL A 156 10.30 -0.38 -7.42
CA VAL A 156 9.82 -1.63 -8.03
C VAL A 156 10.97 -2.38 -8.72
N TYR A 157 11.81 -1.67 -9.47
CA TYR A 157 12.93 -2.28 -10.19
C TYR A 157 13.92 -2.94 -9.23
N ASP A 158 14.21 -2.32 -8.11
CA ASP A 158 15.14 -2.85 -7.09
C ASP A 158 14.67 -4.21 -6.53
N ASP A 159 13.36 -4.39 -6.38
CA ASP A 159 12.76 -5.63 -5.88
C ASP A 159 12.43 -6.66 -6.98
N MET A 160 12.04 -6.21 -8.18
CA MET A 160 11.42 -7.06 -9.22
C MET A 160 12.30 -7.27 -10.45
N ASN A 161 13.48 -6.67 -10.52
CA ASN A 161 14.40 -6.89 -11.65
C ASN A 161 14.72 -8.37 -11.85
N GLY A 162 14.59 -8.84 -13.07
CA GLY A 162 14.79 -10.25 -13.45
C GLY A 162 13.61 -11.18 -13.11
N ARG A 163 12.55 -10.68 -12.44
CA ARG A 163 11.37 -11.45 -12.03
C ARG A 163 10.14 -11.20 -12.89
N ILE A 164 10.03 -10.01 -13.49
CA ILE A 164 8.91 -9.59 -14.34
C ILE A 164 9.41 -8.93 -15.62
N PRO A 165 8.65 -8.99 -16.74
CA PRO A 165 9.10 -8.43 -18.01
C PRO A 165 9.04 -6.89 -18.07
N TYR A 166 8.01 -6.26 -17.45
CA TYR A 166 7.77 -4.83 -17.61
C TYR A 166 7.42 -4.13 -16.29
N ILE A 167 7.90 -2.89 -16.17
CA ILE A 167 7.50 -1.90 -15.15
C ILE A 167 7.04 -0.67 -15.92
N VAL A 168 5.82 -0.21 -15.69
CA VAL A 168 5.32 1.03 -16.30
C VAL A 168 5.65 2.20 -15.38
N ASP A 169 6.53 3.08 -15.80
CA ASP A 169 6.89 4.27 -15.04
C ASP A 169 5.96 5.44 -15.41
N ALA A 170 5.12 5.83 -14.48
CA ALA A 170 4.29 7.03 -14.58
C ALA A 170 4.53 8.01 -13.41
N GLY A 171 5.72 7.99 -12.85
CA GLY A 171 6.16 8.86 -11.76
C GLY A 171 5.83 8.33 -10.37
N ILE A 172 5.91 9.22 -9.40
CA ILE A 172 5.68 8.91 -7.98
C ILE A 172 4.18 8.83 -7.68
N CYS A 173 3.79 7.90 -6.80
CA CYS A 173 2.42 7.79 -6.29
C CYS A 173 2.04 9.02 -5.45
N THR A 174 0.84 9.55 -5.63
CA THR A 174 0.41 10.80 -4.99
C THR A 174 -0.04 10.63 -3.54
N ILE A 175 -0.47 9.43 -3.12
CA ILE A 175 -0.95 9.15 -1.75
C ILE A 175 0.14 8.52 -0.89
N GLY A 176 0.86 7.53 -1.41
CA GLY A 176 2.01 6.91 -0.75
C GLY A 176 1.68 5.75 0.20
N VAL A 177 0.41 5.53 0.54
CA VAL A 177 -0.05 4.36 1.31
C VAL A 177 -1.17 3.64 0.55
N GLU A 178 -1.38 2.35 0.83
CA GLU A 178 -2.36 1.53 0.13
C GLU A 178 -3.80 2.02 0.37
N SER A 179 -4.71 1.59 -0.52
CA SER A 179 -6.14 1.86 -0.43
C SER A 179 -6.76 1.40 0.89
N THR A 180 -7.77 2.12 1.34
CA THR A 180 -8.71 1.62 2.35
C THR A 180 -9.43 0.39 1.81
N VAL A 181 -9.56 -0.65 2.62
CA VAL A 181 -10.33 -1.84 2.28
C VAL A 181 -11.53 -1.92 3.22
N VAL A 182 -12.72 -1.98 2.62
CA VAL A 182 -13.97 -2.10 3.38
C VAL A 182 -14.72 -3.37 3.02
N GLU A 183 -15.37 -3.96 4.01
CA GLU A 183 -16.39 -4.97 3.82
C GLU A 183 -17.77 -4.31 3.96
N VAL A 184 -18.59 -4.43 2.91
CA VAL A 184 -19.97 -3.96 2.93
C VAL A 184 -20.89 -5.12 3.28
N ARG A 185 -21.73 -4.91 4.32
CA ARG A 185 -22.73 -5.85 4.82
C ARG A 185 -24.07 -5.12 4.98
N ASP A 186 -25.12 -5.88 5.24
CA ASP A 186 -26.48 -5.32 5.43
C ASP A 186 -26.58 -4.40 6.64
N ASP A 187 -25.75 -4.60 7.67
CA ASP A 187 -25.73 -3.86 8.94
C ASP A 187 -24.72 -2.69 8.96
N GLY A 188 -23.93 -2.50 7.89
CA GLY A 188 -22.98 -1.40 7.81
C GLY A 188 -21.70 -1.70 7.04
N VAL A 189 -20.68 -0.89 7.32
CA VAL A 189 -19.38 -0.93 6.64
C VAL A 189 -18.28 -1.17 7.67
N THR A 190 -17.50 -2.22 7.46
CA THR A 190 -16.34 -2.54 8.30
C THR A 190 -15.04 -2.24 7.56
N ILE A 191 -14.20 -1.38 8.13
CA ILE A 191 -12.86 -1.09 7.62
C ILE A 191 -11.93 -2.25 8.00
N LEU A 192 -11.53 -3.04 7.01
CA LEU A 192 -10.60 -4.16 7.17
C LEU A 192 -9.15 -3.69 7.13
N ARG A 193 -8.86 -2.60 6.41
CA ARG A 193 -7.55 -1.96 6.33
C ARG A 193 -7.72 -0.45 6.15
N PRO A 194 -7.22 0.39 7.08
CA PRO A 194 -7.23 1.83 6.88
C PRO A 194 -6.29 2.23 5.74
N GLY A 195 -6.62 3.29 5.00
CA GLY A 195 -5.89 3.78 3.83
C GLY A 195 -6.28 5.21 3.47
N GLY A 196 -6.19 5.54 2.18
CA GLY A 196 -6.41 6.91 1.69
C GLY A 196 -7.82 7.47 1.93
N ILE A 197 -8.85 6.62 2.04
CA ILE A 197 -10.20 7.04 2.45
C ILE A 197 -10.33 6.79 3.96
N THR A 198 -10.58 7.84 4.73
CA THR A 198 -10.67 7.77 6.19
C THR A 198 -12.07 7.33 6.66
N LYS A 199 -12.18 6.94 7.93
CA LYS A 199 -13.48 6.59 8.53
C LYS A 199 -14.44 7.75 8.46
N GLU A 200 -13.97 8.94 8.76
CA GLU A 200 -14.76 10.18 8.75
C GLU A 200 -15.31 10.51 7.36
N MET A 201 -14.54 10.22 6.28
CA MET A 201 -15.01 10.37 4.90
C MET A 201 -16.10 9.35 4.57
N LEU A 202 -15.95 8.09 5.00
CA LEU A 202 -16.97 7.06 4.79
C LEU A 202 -18.27 7.40 5.52
N GLU A 203 -18.20 7.92 6.76
CA GLU A 203 -19.35 8.35 7.58
C GLU A 203 -20.15 9.50 6.98
N GLN A 204 -19.58 10.25 6.02
CA GLN A 204 -20.31 11.28 5.25
C GLN A 204 -21.22 10.68 4.17
N VAL A 205 -21.02 9.42 3.81
CA VAL A 205 -21.71 8.77 2.70
C VAL A 205 -22.63 7.64 3.18
N VAL A 206 -22.23 6.92 4.22
CA VAL A 206 -22.94 5.75 4.73
C VAL A 206 -22.95 5.72 6.25
N ASP A 207 -24.00 5.14 6.81
CA ASP A 207 -24.12 4.93 8.25
C ASP A 207 -23.34 3.71 8.73
N ASN A 208 -23.12 3.59 10.06
CA ASN A 208 -22.55 2.42 10.73
C ASN A 208 -21.17 1.99 10.21
N VAL A 209 -20.21 2.93 10.17
CA VAL A 209 -18.83 2.63 9.82
C VAL A 209 -18.01 2.25 11.06
N SER A 210 -17.39 1.08 11.05
CA SER A 210 -16.55 0.60 12.15
C SER A 210 -15.22 0.05 11.64
N TYR A 211 -14.23 -0.02 12.52
CA TYR A 211 -13.01 -0.78 12.24
C TYR A 211 -13.21 -2.25 12.59
N ASP A 212 -12.56 -3.15 11.83
CA ASP A 212 -12.49 -4.57 12.20
C ASP A 212 -11.78 -4.69 13.55
N PRO A 213 -12.36 -5.39 14.56
CA PRO A 213 -11.76 -5.57 15.88
C PRO A 213 -10.37 -6.21 15.85
N PHE A 214 -10.04 -6.91 14.78
CA PHE A 214 -8.78 -7.65 14.62
C PHE A 214 -7.71 -6.90 13.81
N LEU A 215 -7.90 -5.59 13.57
CA LEU A 215 -6.90 -4.78 12.85
C LEU A 215 -5.48 -4.87 13.42
N SER A 216 -5.36 -5.10 14.73
CA SER A 216 -4.10 -5.24 15.45
C SER A 216 -3.73 -6.71 15.76
N SER A 217 -4.59 -7.70 15.45
CA SER A 217 -4.34 -9.10 15.81
C SER A 217 -3.64 -9.85 14.68
N GLN A 218 -2.56 -10.60 15.02
CA GLN A 218 -1.81 -11.41 14.06
C GLN A 218 -2.36 -12.85 13.88
N ASN A 219 -3.44 -13.22 14.58
CA ASN A 219 -3.83 -14.62 14.79
C ASN A 219 -4.98 -15.14 13.92
N GLU A 220 -5.58 -14.33 13.04
CA GLU A 220 -6.69 -14.79 12.17
C GLU A 220 -6.29 -14.90 10.70
N ALA A 221 -7.07 -15.71 9.94
CA ALA A 221 -6.93 -15.78 8.50
C ALA A 221 -7.20 -14.40 7.86
N PRO A 222 -6.36 -13.92 6.93
CA PRO A 222 -6.46 -12.59 6.40
C PRO A 222 -7.74 -12.42 5.57
N LYS A 223 -8.61 -11.50 5.97
CA LYS A 223 -9.82 -11.10 5.20
C LYS A 223 -9.47 -10.13 4.08
N ALA A 224 -8.32 -9.47 4.17
CA ALA A 224 -7.82 -8.51 3.18
C ALA A 224 -6.28 -8.51 3.13
N PRO A 225 -5.66 -8.01 2.02
CA PRO A 225 -4.22 -7.87 1.92
C PRO A 225 -3.64 -6.97 3.02
N GLY A 226 -2.50 -7.38 3.63
CA GLY A 226 -1.80 -6.58 4.64
C GLY A 226 -2.27 -6.77 6.08
N MET A 227 -3.16 -7.72 6.36
CA MET A 227 -3.64 -8.01 7.74
C MET A 227 -2.73 -8.99 8.50
N LYS A 228 -2.12 -9.97 7.82
CA LYS A 228 -1.30 -11.04 8.42
C LYS A 228 0.13 -10.94 7.88
N TYR A 229 1.10 -11.50 8.54
CA TYR A 229 2.51 -11.52 8.20
C TYR A 229 3.28 -10.21 8.51
N LYS A 230 4.61 -10.34 8.59
CA LYS A 230 5.52 -9.19 8.67
C LYS A 230 5.41 -8.39 7.37
N HIS A 231 5.09 -7.11 7.47
CA HIS A 231 4.92 -6.20 6.34
C HIS A 231 5.69 -4.90 6.55
N TYR A 232 6.11 -4.30 5.44
CA TYR A 232 6.66 -2.94 5.38
C TYR A 232 7.98 -2.73 6.12
N ALA A 233 8.64 -3.80 6.57
CA ALA A 233 9.86 -3.66 7.37
C ALA A 233 11.04 -3.21 6.50
N PRO A 234 11.75 -2.13 6.90
CA PRO A 234 13.05 -1.81 6.35
C PRO A 234 14.10 -2.85 6.78
N ASP A 235 15.29 -2.80 6.15
CA ASP A 235 16.38 -3.74 6.44
C ASP A 235 16.97 -3.47 7.83
N ALA A 236 17.13 -2.20 8.23
CA ALA A 236 17.56 -1.82 9.57
C ALA A 236 16.40 -1.82 10.59
N PRO A 237 16.62 -2.18 11.86
CA PRO A 237 15.60 -2.12 12.90
C PRO A 237 15.10 -0.69 13.10
N MET A 238 13.76 -0.55 13.17
CA MET A 238 13.08 0.74 13.28
C MET A 238 12.35 0.86 14.61
N ARG A 239 12.34 2.07 15.18
CA ARG A 239 11.49 2.48 16.32
C ARG A 239 10.73 3.75 15.95
N ALA A 240 9.48 3.86 16.39
CA ALA A 240 8.65 5.04 16.17
C ALA A 240 8.32 5.74 17.49
N PHE A 241 8.27 7.07 17.46
CA PHE A 241 7.99 7.92 18.62
C PHE A 241 6.87 8.88 18.27
N ILE A 242 5.90 9.02 19.15
CA ILE A 242 4.73 9.89 18.97
C ILE A 242 4.69 10.86 20.14
N GLY A 243 4.78 12.13 19.83
CA GLY A 243 4.76 13.20 20.82
C GLY A 243 4.92 14.57 20.19
N ASN A 244 5.12 15.61 20.98
CA ASN A 244 5.52 16.89 20.42
C ASN A 244 7.00 16.87 20.00
N PRO A 245 7.44 17.76 19.08
CA PRO A 245 8.79 17.73 18.53
C PRO A 245 9.93 17.77 19.56
N LYS A 246 9.72 18.45 20.72
CA LYS A 246 10.75 18.53 21.76
C LYS A 246 10.93 17.21 22.47
N ASP A 247 9.83 16.54 22.84
CA ASP A 247 9.87 15.25 23.51
C ASP A 247 10.44 14.17 22.58
N VAL A 248 10.07 14.22 21.27
CA VAL A 248 10.62 13.32 20.24
C VAL A 248 12.12 13.54 20.10
N ALA A 249 12.60 14.78 19.98
CA ALA A 249 14.02 15.08 19.88
C ALA A 249 14.81 14.63 21.12
N GLU A 250 14.27 14.80 22.32
CA GLU A 250 14.88 14.30 23.58
C GLU A 250 14.96 12.76 23.58
N ALA A 251 13.87 12.08 23.19
CA ALA A 251 13.84 10.62 23.11
C ALA A 251 14.84 10.09 22.06
N PHE A 252 14.96 10.75 20.89
CA PHE A 252 15.95 10.40 19.87
C PHE A 252 17.36 10.55 20.41
N ASN A 253 17.69 11.69 21.08
CA ASN A 253 19.01 11.89 21.68
C ASN A 253 19.37 10.79 22.69
N ASN A 254 18.41 10.32 23.50
CA ASN A 254 18.64 9.22 24.44
C ASN A 254 19.04 7.94 23.71
N VAL A 255 18.27 7.56 22.64
CA VAL A 255 18.60 6.37 21.83
C VAL A 255 19.96 6.53 21.14
N ILE A 256 20.24 7.69 20.55
CA ILE A 256 21.50 7.99 19.86
C ILE A 256 22.69 7.85 20.84
N HIS A 257 22.55 8.35 22.06
CA HIS A 257 23.57 8.19 23.10
C HIS A 257 23.83 6.72 23.46
N GLU A 258 22.83 5.87 23.45
CA GLU A 258 22.99 4.42 23.65
C GLU A 258 23.70 3.75 22.46
N GLN A 259 23.51 4.26 21.25
CA GLN A 259 24.00 3.70 19.97
C GLN A 259 25.29 4.36 19.46
N LYS A 260 26.16 4.88 20.32
CA LYS A 260 27.32 5.77 20.03
C LYS A 260 28.20 5.42 18.83
N THR A 261 28.29 4.14 18.46
CA THR A 261 29.17 3.67 17.37
C THR A 261 28.37 3.29 16.11
N LYS A 262 27.06 3.47 16.12
CA LYS A 262 26.16 3.06 15.03
C LYS A 262 25.68 4.25 14.22
N ARG A 263 25.42 4.02 12.94
CA ARG A 263 24.89 5.01 12.01
C ARG A 263 23.36 4.98 12.03
N GLY A 264 22.75 6.11 12.37
CA GLY A 264 21.29 6.27 12.43
C GLY A 264 20.70 6.88 11.18
N ALA A 265 19.44 6.50 10.86
CA ALA A 265 18.58 7.21 9.94
C ALA A 265 17.35 7.73 10.66
N PHE A 266 16.87 8.90 10.26
CA PHE A 266 15.86 9.67 10.98
C PHE A 266 14.78 10.18 10.04
N LEU A 267 13.55 9.68 10.21
CA LEU A 267 12.35 10.20 9.54
C LEU A 267 11.64 11.15 10.50
N VAL A 268 11.67 12.45 10.24
CA VAL A 268 11.31 13.49 11.20
C VAL A 268 10.48 14.61 10.57
N SER A 269 9.77 15.37 11.40
CA SER A 269 9.21 16.67 11.03
C SER A 269 10.31 17.75 10.92
N GLN A 270 9.98 18.87 10.27
CA GLN A 270 10.87 20.02 10.18
C GLN A 270 11.24 20.55 11.59
N GLU A 271 10.27 20.57 12.50
CA GLU A 271 10.46 21.07 13.86
C GLU A 271 11.41 20.16 14.65
N THR A 272 11.28 18.86 14.54
CA THR A 272 12.18 17.88 15.19
C THR A 272 13.58 17.91 14.54
N TYR A 273 13.65 18.04 13.21
CA TYR A 273 14.93 18.22 12.50
C TYR A 273 15.69 19.44 13.00
N ASP A 274 15.02 20.60 13.14
CA ASP A 274 15.65 21.82 13.60
C ASP A 274 16.22 21.73 15.01
N LEU A 275 15.68 20.85 15.86
CA LEU A 275 16.21 20.56 17.20
C LEU A 275 17.42 19.61 17.21
N LEU A 276 17.58 18.80 16.16
CA LEU A 276 18.60 17.73 16.11
C LEU A 276 19.78 18.04 15.19
N LYS A 277 19.58 18.79 14.11
CA LYS A 277 20.53 18.97 12.99
C LYS A 277 21.94 19.40 13.36
N ASP A 278 22.09 20.18 14.42
CA ASP A 278 23.39 20.72 14.85
C ASP A 278 24.15 19.77 15.81
N SER A 279 23.49 18.76 16.36
CA SER A 279 24.03 17.86 17.37
C SER A 279 24.04 16.38 16.97
N VAL A 280 23.28 16.00 15.94
CA VAL A 280 23.10 14.62 15.48
C VAL A 280 23.65 14.46 14.06
N HIS A 281 24.52 13.47 13.88
CA HIS A 281 25.00 13.07 12.56
C HIS A 281 24.32 11.78 12.11
N GLY A 282 23.78 11.78 10.90
CA GLY A 282 23.10 10.63 10.31
C GLY A 282 22.31 11.00 9.06
N GLU A 283 21.56 10.05 8.54
CA GLU A 283 20.72 10.24 7.36
C GLU A 283 19.34 10.78 7.78
N PHE A 284 19.03 12.01 7.37
CA PHE A 284 17.74 12.64 7.70
C PHE A 284 16.81 12.70 6.49
N HIS A 285 15.56 12.33 6.71
CA HIS A 285 14.46 12.66 5.80
C HIS A 285 13.39 13.47 6.56
N VAL A 286 13.14 14.68 6.07
CA VAL A 286 12.13 15.60 6.62
C VAL A 286 10.87 15.50 5.80
N TYR A 287 9.79 14.94 6.39
CA TYR A 287 8.54 14.70 5.66
C TYR A 287 7.62 15.94 5.54
N GLY A 288 7.88 16.98 6.29
CA GLY A 288 7.05 18.18 6.37
C GLY A 288 6.93 18.70 7.80
N HIS A 289 5.81 19.33 8.15
CA HIS A 289 5.56 19.84 9.50
C HIS A 289 5.07 18.75 10.45
N SER A 290 5.30 18.93 11.75
CA SER A 290 4.85 18.00 12.78
C SER A 290 3.32 17.83 12.73
N GLY A 291 2.86 16.59 12.75
CA GLY A 291 1.44 16.25 12.65
C GLY A 291 0.87 16.20 11.22
N ASP A 292 1.66 16.52 10.18
CA ASP A 292 1.21 16.42 8.79
C ASP A 292 1.16 14.95 8.33
N ALA A 293 0.03 14.30 8.59
CA ALA A 293 -0.20 12.92 8.20
C ALA A 293 -0.22 12.71 6.68
N VAL A 294 -0.55 13.74 5.89
CA VAL A 294 -0.58 13.64 4.42
C VAL A 294 0.83 13.60 3.87
N ALA A 295 1.68 14.49 4.31
CA ALA A 295 3.09 14.53 3.93
C ALA A 295 3.83 13.25 4.38
N LEU A 296 3.59 12.79 5.62
CA LEU A 296 4.17 11.54 6.11
C LEU A 296 3.68 10.33 5.33
N ALA A 297 2.38 10.26 4.96
CA ALA A 297 1.85 9.17 4.15
C ALA A 297 2.54 9.10 2.78
N HIS A 298 2.70 10.24 2.13
CA HIS A 298 3.35 10.36 0.82
C HIS A 298 4.82 9.91 0.86
N ASP A 299 5.55 10.27 1.92
CA ASP A 299 7.00 10.06 2.01
C ASP A 299 7.40 8.75 2.71
N PHE A 300 6.51 8.15 3.49
CA PHE A 300 6.84 7.04 4.39
C PHE A 300 7.59 5.89 3.69
N TYR A 301 7.00 5.29 2.67
CA TYR A 301 7.63 4.15 1.99
C TYR A 301 8.85 4.56 1.17
N LYS A 302 8.79 5.70 0.48
CA LYS A 302 9.92 6.25 -0.26
C LYS A 302 11.14 6.42 0.65
N THR A 303 10.94 6.94 1.85
CA THR A 303 11.99 7.10 2.84
C THR A 303 12.54 5.76 3.33
N LEU A 304 11.69 4.76 3.59
CA LEU A 304 12.16 3.44 3.99
C LEU A 304 12.98 2.75 2.89
N HIS A 305 12.60 2.92 1.61
CA HIS A 305 13.41 2.44 0.48
C HIS A 305 14.76 3.16 0.44
N HIS A 306 14.78 4.50 0.55
CA HIS A 306 16.02 5.26 0.61
C HIS A 306 16.94 4.82 1.76
N PHE A 307 16.39 4.59 2.96
CA PHE A 307 17.18 4.12 4.10
C PHE A 307 17.75 2.71 3.92
N ASN A 308 17.10 1.86 3.12
CA ASN A 308 17.64 0.55 2.75
C ASN A 308 18.85 0.65 1.78
N GLU A 309 18.96 1.75 1.02
CA GLU A 309 20.12 2.03 0.16
C GLU A 309 21.30 2.64 0.96
N CYS A 310 20.98 3.21 2.15
CA CYS A 310 21.97 3.79 3.04
C CYS A 310 22.55 2.70 3.96
N ASP A 311 23.86 2.82 4.25
CA ASP A 311 24.52 1.93 5.23
C ASP A 311 24.22 2.43 6.66
N VAL A 312 23.01 2.09 7.15
CA VAL A 312 22.51 2.49 8.48
C VAL A 312 22.22 1.29 9.36
N ASP A 313 22.47 1.42 10.66
CA ASP A 313 22.31 0.34 11.63
C ASP A 313 20.93 0.37 12.33
N TYR A 314 20.27 1.53 12.36
CA TYR A 314 18.96 1.71 12.98
C TYR A 314 18.21 2.90 12.39
N ILE A 315 16.89 2.87 12.52
CA ILE A 315 15.98 3.94 12.08
C ILE A 315 15.15 4.42 13.27
N LEU A 316 15.08 5.75 13.45
CA LEU A 316 14.12 6.40 14.34
C LEU A 316 13.13 7.22 13.51
N ALA A 317 11.85 7.06 13.78
CA ALA A 317 10.79 7.76 13.06
C ALA A 317 9.89 8.54 14.01
N GLU A 318 9.56 9.77 13.64
CA GLU A 318 8.50 10.54 14.26
C GLU A 318 7.16 10.15 13.64
N GLY A 319 6.22 9.71 14.47
CA GLY A 319 4.86 9.37 14.07
C GLY A 319 3.90 10.55 14.23
N VAL A 320 2.65 10.34 13.83
CA VAL A 320 1.56 11.31 13.92
C VAL A 320 0.42 10.81 14.79
N VAL A 321 -0.50 11.68 15.15
CA VAL A 321 -1.71 11.29 15.90
C VAL A 321 -2.56 10.31 15.09
N ASN A 322 -3.15 9.35 15.79
CA ASN A 322 -3.91 8.24 15.20
C ASN A 322 -5.36 8.67 14.85
N THR A 323 -5.51 9.70 14.01
CA THR A 323 -6.79 10.24 13.53
C THR A 323 -6.73 10.50 12.03
N GLY A 324 -7.87 10.43 11.34
CA GLY A 324 -7.94 10.65 9.90
C GLY A 324 -6.96 9.75 9.11
N LEU A 325 -6.17 10.33 8.21
CA LEU A 325 -5.14 9.60 7.46
C LEU A 325 -4.00 9.07 8.36
N GLY A 326 -3.79 9.70 9.54
CA GLY A 326 -2.82 9.23 10.54
C GLY A 326 -3.07 7.78 10.96
N VAL A 327 -4.33 7.33 11.01
CA VAL A 327 -4.68 5.91 11.31
C VAL A 327 -4.01 4.97 10.29
N ALA A 328 -4.04 5.33 9.01
CA ALA A 328 -3.43 4.51 7.96
C ALA A 328 -1.89 4.49 8.08
N VAL A 329 -1.28 5.67 8.23
CA VAL A 329 0.18 5.79 8.35
C VAL A 329 0.69 5.04 9.59
N MET A 330 0.05 5.26 10.75
CA MET A 330 0.44 4.62 12.00
C MET A 330 0.27 3.09 11.96
N ASN A 331 -0.78 2.59 11.29
CA ASN A 331 -0.92 1.14 11.05
C ASN A 331 0.25 0.55 10.23
N ARG A 332 0.80 1.29 9.25
CA ARG A 332 1.98 0.87 8.47
C ARG A 332 3.25 0.98 9.29
N MET A 333 3.41 2.07 10.01
CA MET A 333 4.56 2.34 10.88
C MET A 333 4.68 1.29 11.98
N GLU A 334 3.57 0.92 12.65
CA GLU A 334 3.52 -0.15 13.65
C GLU A 334 4.04 -1.48 13.09
N LYS A 335 3.61 -1.84 11.88
CA LYS A 335 4.07 -3.06 11.21
C LYS A 335 5.53 -2.99 10.78
N ALA A 336 5.97 -1.82 10.28
CA ALA A 336 7.36 -1.60 9.88
C ALA A 336 8.33 -1.69 11.05
N CYS A 337 7.95 -1.16 12.22
CA CYS A 337 8.77 -1.22 13.44
C CYS A 337 8.46 -2.42 14.35
N ALA A 338 7.71 -3.43 13.85
CA ALA A 338 7.34 -4.64 14.61
C ALA A 338 6.71 -4.34 15.99
N GLY A 339 5.89 -3.29 16.09
CA GLY A 339 5.21 -2.85 17.31
C GLY A 339 6.06 -1.98 18.25
N HIS A 340 7.30 -1.63 17.88
CA HIS A 340 8.15 -0.76 18.70
C HIS A 340 7.74 0.71 18.55
N ILE A 341 6.55 1.06 19.06
CA ILE A 341 6.02 2.43 19.12
C ILE A 341 6.07 2.93 20.57
N ILE A 342 6.55 4.16 20.73
CA ILE A 342 6.71 4.84 22.04
C ILE A 342 5.87 6.11 22.00
N TYR A 343 4.92 6.21 22.91
CA TYR A 343 4.11 7.42 23.14
C TYR A 343 4.76 8.24 24.24
N LEU A 344 5.00 9.53 23.98
CA LEU A 344 5.73 10.46 24.85
C LEU A 344 4.78 11.45 25.52
#